data_902550ae3ba24eb177afd51fb07bed1f
#
_entry.id   902550ae3ba24eb177afd51fb07bed1f
#
_cell.length_a   1.000
_cell.length_b   1.000
_cell.length_c   1.000
_cell.angle_alpha   90.00
_cell.angle_beta   90.00
_cell.angle_gamma   90.00
#
_symmetry.space_group_name_H-M   'P 1'
#
loop_
_entity.id
_entity.type
_entity.pdbx_description
1 polymer ?
#
loop_
_entity_poly.entity_id
_entity_poly.type
_entity_poly.pdbx_seq_one_letter_code
_entity_poly.pdbx_strand_id
1 'polypeptide(L)'
;MSELNFGSVEQRHSADVVVVGGGPAGMCAAIAAAREGVRVILVEQGGFCGGMATRGLVGPFMTCYDAKGETMIIRGLFEEVVDRMVARGFAIHPAEVHGGTAFTSWIKVGHEHVTPYEPEGLKLVVDEMLTEAGV
;
A
#
# COMPACT_ATOMS: atom_id res chain seq x y z
N MET A 1 21.43 15.90 -32.22
CA MET A 1 20.45 15.15 -31.38
C MET A 1 20.65 13.69 -31.72
N SER A 2 21.18 12.88 -30.80
CA SER A 2 21.33 11.44 -31.02
C SER A 2 19.95 10.81 -30.97
N GLU A 3 19.54 10.11 -32.02
CA GLU A 3 18.35 9.28 -32.00
C GLU A 3 18.55 8.19 -30.95
N LEU A 4 17.64 8.15 -29.95
CA LEU A 4 17.58 7.04 -29.01
C LEU A 4 17.05 5.81 -29.77
N ASN A 5 17.94 4.90 -30.13
CA ASN A 5 17.56 3.63 -30.71
C ASN A 5 17.10 2.69 -29.57
N PHE A 6 15.79 2.67 -29.32
CA PHE A 6 15.18 1.63 -28.52
C PHE A 6 15.18 0.35 -29.37
N GLY A 7 16.09 -0.55 -29.09
CA GLY A 7 16.17 -1.85 -29.77
C GLY A 7 14.81 -2.54 -29.91
N SER A 8 14.73 -3.59 -30.70
CA SER A 8 13.50 -4.33 -30.96
C SER A 8 12.83 -4.76 -29.64
N VAL A 9 11.57 -4.41 -29.43
CA VAL A 9 10.77 -4.91 -28.31
C VAL A 9 10.49 -6.40 -28.60
N GLU A 10 11.21 -7.28 -27.90
CA GLU A 10 11.12 -8.72 -28.10
C GLU A 10 9.93 -9.38 -27.39
N GLN A 11 9.42 -8.74 -26.30
CA GLN A 11 8.29 -9.25 -25.55
C GLN A 11 7.14 -8.26 -25.55
N ARG A 12 5.94 -8.77 -25.83
CA ARG A 12 4.68 -8.04 -25.72
C ARG A 12 3.79 -8.73 -24.70
N HIS A 13 3.37 -8.00 -23.69
CA HIS A 13 2.38 -8.46 -22.74
C HIS A 13 1.05 -7.78 -23.05
N SER A 14 -0.06 -8.48 -22.81
CA SER A 14 -1.41 -7.94 -22.96
C SER A 14 -2.22 -8.19 -21.70
N ALA A 15 -2.96 -7.20 -21.28
CA ALA A 15 -3.87 -7.26 -20.14
C ALA A 15 -5.14 -6.45 -20.45
N ASP A 16 -6.18 -6.67 -19.66
CA ASP A 16 -7.41 -5.90 -19.76
C ASP A 16 -7.24 -4.55 -19.04
N VAL A 17 -6.41 -4.53 -17.99
CA VAL A 17 -6.04 -3.34 -17.23
C VAL A 17 -4.54 -3.27 -17.04
N VAL A 18 -3.95 -2.10 -17.27
CA VAL A 18 -2.55 -1.80 -16.95
C VAL A 18 -2.52 -0.69 -15.91
N VAL A 19 -1.93 -0.98 -14.76
CA VAL A 19 -1.70 -0.01 -13.68
C VAL A 19 -0.24 0.42 -13.72
N VAL A 20 0.01 1.72 -13.79
CA VAL A 20 1.36 2.28 -13.83
C VAL A 20 1.67 2.98 -12.51
N GLY A 21 2.66 2.43 -11.80
CA GLY A 21 3.06 2.84 -10.45
C GLY A 21 2.46 1.96 -9.36
N GLY A 22 3.33 1.25 -8.63
CA GLY A 22 2.98 0.37 -7.51
C GLY A 22 2.92 1.07 -6.14
N GLY A 23 2.63 2.37 -6.10
CA GLY A 23 2.37 3.08 -4.84
C GLY A 23 1.06 2.64 -4.17
N PRO A 24 0.67 3.21 -3.00
CA PRO A 24 -0.53 2.78 -2.27
C PRO A 24 -1.79 2.75 -3.13
N ALA A 25 -2.00 3.75 -3.98
CA ALA A 25 -3.16 3.79 -4.89
C ALA A 25 -3.07 2.71 -5.98
N GLY A 26 -1.89 2.54 -6.59
CA GLY A 26 -1.70 1.58 -7.69
C GLY A 26 -1.82 0.13 -7.24
N MET A 27 -1.22 -0.23 -6.10
CA MET A 27 -1.36 -1.59 -5.56
C MET A 27 -2.82 -1.92 -5.25
N CYS A 28 -3.57 -0.99 -4.63
CA CYS A 28 -4.99 -1.18 -4.35
C CYS A 28 -5.81 -1.28 -5.64
N ALA A 29 -5.53 -0.45 -6.64
CA ALA A 29 -6.22 -0.49 -7.92
C ALA A 29 -5.99 -1.82 -8.66
N ALA A 30 -4.73 -2.31 -8.67
CA ALA A 30 -4.38 -3.56 -9.31
C ALA A 30 -5.06 -4.76 -8.63
N ILE A 31 -4.99 -4.84 -7.28
CA ILE A 31 -5.63 -5.90 -6.51
C ILE A 31 -7.15 -5.88 -6.71
N ALA A 32 -7.78 -4.69 -6.63
CA ALA A 32 -9.22 -4.58 -6.80
C ALA A 32 -9.66 -5.03 -8.20
N ALA A 33 -8.98 -4.57 -9.25
CA ALA A 33 -9.31 -4.95 -10.62
C ALA A 33 -9.11 -6.46 -10.85
N ALA A 34 -8.01 -7.03 -10.36
CA ALA A 34 -7.75 -8.47 -10.52
C ALA A 34 -8.79 -9.33 -9.79
N ARG A 35 -9.27 -8.90 -8.62
CA ARG A 35 -10.34 -9.59 -7.88
C ARG A 35 -11.69 -9.58 -8.60
N GLU A 36 -11.91 -8.62 -9.50
CA GLU A 36 -13.07 -8.62 -10.42
C GLU A 36 -12.91 -9.58 -11.61
N GLY A 37 -11.81 -10.33 -11.67
CA GLY A 37 -11.58 -11.38 -12.66
C GLY A 37 -11.00 -10.90 -13.99
N VAL A 38 -10.51 -9.68 -14.09
CA VAL A 38 -9.82 -9.17 -15.27
C VAL A 38 -8.31 -9.39 -15.18
N ARG A 39 -7.64 -9.50 -16.32
CA ARG A 39 -6.19 -9.63 -16.37
C ARG A 39 -5.55 -8.28 -16.11
N VAL A 40 -4.71 -8.21 -15.10
CA VAL A 40 -4.04 -6.97 -14.68
C VAL A 40 -2.52 -7.11 -14.84
N ILE A 41 -1.90 -6.04 -15.33
CA ILE A 41 -0.45 -5.84 -15.26
C ILE A 41 -0.18 -4.60 -14.43
N LEU A 42 0.61 -4.75 -13.38
CA LEU A 42 1.15 -3.63 -12.60
C LEU A 42 2.59 -3.36 -13.04
N VAL A 43 2.88 -2.13 -13.42
CA VAL A 43 4.21 -1.67 -13.81
C VAL A 43 4.76 -0.75 -12.73
N GLU A 44 5.83 -1.19 -12.07
CA GLU A 44 6.55 -0.40 -11.06
C GLU A 44 8.01 -0.21 -11.49
N GLN A 45 8.50 1.03 -11.41
CA GLN A 45 9.89 1.34 -11.76
C GLN A 45 10.90 0.92 -10.67
N GLY A 46 10.42 0.71 -9.45
CA GLY A 46 11.23 0.26 -8.33
C GLY A 46 11.30 -1.26 -8.23
N GLY A 47 12.17 -1.77 -7.36
CA GLY A 47 12.30 -3.20 -7.11
C GLY A 47 11.19 -3.78 -6.20
N PHE A 48 10.25 -2.95 -5.74
CA PHE A 48 9.16 -3.35 -4.84
C PHE A 48 8.04 -2.31 -4.86
N CYS A 49 6.84 -2.73 -4.49
CA CYS A 49 5.66 -1.89 -4.37
C CYS A 49 5.58 -1.15 -3.03
N GLY A 50 4.57 -0.27 -2.88
CA GLY A 50 4.30 0.53 -1.68
C GLY A 50 4.67 2.01 -1.81
N GLY A 51 5.48 2.39 -2.81
CA GLY A 51 5.79 3.79 -3.12
C GLY A 51 6.26 4.61 -1.92
N MET A 52 5.52 5.67 -1.58
CA MET A 52 5.85 6.54 -0.43
C MET A 52 5.84 5.80 0.90
N ALA A 53 4.98 4.80 1.06
CA ALA A 53 4.89 4.02 2.29
C ALA A 53 6.05 3.02 2.49
N THR A 54 6.82 2.72 1.44
CA THR A 54 7.98 1.83 1.49
C THR A 54 9.26 2.54 1.11
N ARG A 55 9.44 2.89 -0.17
CA ARG A 55 10.63 3.59 -0.66
C ARG A 55 10.78 4.99 -0.05
N GLY A 56 9.66 5.70 0.11
CA GLY A 56 9.64 7.06 0.66
C GLY A 56 9.74 7.09 2.19
N LEU A 57 9.62 5.95 2.86
CA LEU A 57 9.65 5.81 4.33
C LEU A 57 8.64 6.75 5.05
N VAL A 58 7.52 7.04 4.39
CA VAL A 58 6.47 7.88 4.96
C VAL A 58 5.52 7.00 5.77
N GLY A 59 5.65 7.09 7.07
CA GLY A 59 4.82 6.42 8.06
C GLY A 59 4.67 7.31 9.30
N PRO A 60 3.70 7.01 10.15
CA PRO A 60 2.66 5.97 10.08
C PRO A 60 1.60 6.28 9.03
N PHE A 61 0.73 5.33 8.69
CA PHE A 61 -0.51 5.68 8.01
C PHE A 61 -1.35 6.55 8.96
N MET A 62 -1.85 7.66 8.42
CA MET A 62 -2.65 8.60 9.20
C MET A 62 -3.97 7.98 9.61
N THR A 63 -4.70 8.65 10.53
CA THR A 63 -5.94 8.10 11.07
C THR A 63 -6.94 7.70 9.98
N CYS A 64 -7.51 6.52 10.15
CA CYS A 64 -8.59 5.98 9.32
C CYS A 64 -9.94 5.99 10.04
N TYR A 65 -10.00 6.63 11.20
CA TYR A 65 -11.19 6.76 12.03
C TYR A 65 -11.91 8.10 11.78
N ASP A 66 -13.17 8.16 12.19
CA ASP A 66 -13.95 9.39 12.20
C ASP A 66 -13.37 10.43 13.16
N ALA A 67 -13.91 11.65 13.14
CA ALA A 67 -13.43 12.76 13.97
C ALA A 67 -13.60 12.52 15.48
N LYS A 68 -14.41 11.55 15.89
CA LYS A 68 -14.60 11.17 17.28
C LYS A 68 -13.67 10.05 17.73
N GLY A 69 -13.01 9.37 16.78
CA GLY A 69 -12.20 8.20 17.05
C GLY A 69 -13.01 6.95 17.42
N GLU A 70 -14.30 6.90 17.08
CA GLU A 70 -15.19 5.81 17.46
C GLU A 70 -15.34 4.77 16.35
N THR A 71 -15.28 5.20 15.10
CA THR A 71 -15.57 4.33 13.94
C THR A 71 -14.47 4.43 12.89
N MET A 72 -13.93 3.27 12.49
CA MET A 72 -13.03 3.19 11.34
C MET A 72 -13.82 3.43 10.05
N ILE A 73 -13.52 4.53 9.36
CA ILE A 73 -14.23 4.97 8.15
C ILE A 73 -13.47 4.65 6.86
N ILE A 74 -12.16 4.44 6.92
CA ILE A 74 -11.35 3.98 5.79
C ILE A 74 -11.07 2.50 5.99
N ARG A 75 -11.73 1.66 5.22
CA ARG A 75 -11.73 0.19 5.32
C ARG A 75 -11.36 -0.49 4.01
N GLY A 76 -11.82 -1.70 3.78
CA GLY A 76 -11.59 -2.46 2.57
C GLY A 76 -10.15 -2.92 2.43
N LEU A 77 -9.51 -2.66 1.30
CA LEU A 77 -8.13 -3.08 1.06
C LEU A 77 -7.13 -2.48 2.06
N PHE A 78 -7.37 -1.26 2.54
CA PHE A 78 -6.54 -0.67 3.58
C PHE A 78 -6.60 -1.50 4.88
N GLU A 79 -7.80 -1.80 5.35
CA GLU A 79 -8.02 -2.63 6.54
C GLU A 79 -7.38 -4.00 6.36
N GLU A 80 -7.56 -4.65 5.22
CA GLU A 80 -6.95 -5.96 4.93
C GLU A 80 -5.42 -5.92 4.98
N VAL A 81 -4.78 -4.90 4.41
CA VAL A 81 -3.33 -4.71 4.51
C VAL A 81 -2.91 -4.56 5.97
N VAL A 82 -3.61 -3.73 6.74
CA VAL A 82 -3.31 -3.50 8.16
C VAL A 82 -3.45 -4.79 8.95
N ASP A 83 -4.55 -5.52 8.79
CA ASP A 83 -4.80 -6.77 9.51
C ASP A 83 -3.74 -7.84 9.22
N ARG A 84 -3.34 -7.97 7.94
CA ARG A 84 -2.27 -8.91 7.55
C ARG A 84 -0.91 -8.51 8.16
N MET A 85 -0.62 -7.23 8.23
CA MET A 85 0.61 -6.72 8.87
C MET A 85 0.59 -6.94 10.38
N VAL A 86 -0.52 -6.65 11.05
CA VAL A 86 -0.72 -6.86 12.49
C VAL A 86 -0.56 -8.34 12.84
N ALA A 87 -1.17 -9.23 12.08
CA ALA A 87 -1.08 -10.68 12.29
C ALA A 87 0.37 -11.21 12.23
N ARG A 88 1.28 -10.47 11.57
CA ARG A 88 2.71 -10.81 11.46
C ARG A 88 3.62 -9.99 12.37
N GLY A 89 3.07 -9.09 13.17
CA GLY A 89 3.84 -8.19 14.02
C GLY A 89 4.53 -7.04 13.28
N PHE A 90 4.12 -6.73 12.05
CA PHE A 90 4.67 -5.64 11.24
C PHE A 90 3.92 -4.32 11.42
N ALA A 91 2.81 -4.30 12.12
CA ALA A 91 2.05 -3.09 12.41
C ALA A 91 1.36 -3.17 13.78
N ILE A 92 0.98 -2.01 14.29
CA ILE A 92 0.08 -1.89 15.44
C ILE A 92 -1.30 -1.49 14.89
N HIS A 93 -2.33 -2.25 15.28
CA HIS A 93 -3.68 -1.96 14.84
C HIS A 93 -4.13 -0.57 15.31
N PRO A 94 -4.73 0.27 14.45
CA PRO A 94 -5.09 1.64 14.82
C PRO A 94 -6.05 1.75 16.01
N ALA A 95 -6.85 0.74 16.28
CA ALA A 95 -7.70 0.69 17.48
C ALA A 95 -6.90 0.64 18.80
N GLU A 96 -5.63 0.21 18.75
CA GLU A 96 -4.76 0.09 19.93
C GLU A 96 -3.89 1.34 20.15
N VAL A 97 -3.88 2.27 19.19
CA VAL A 97 -3.04 3.48 19.26
C VAL A 97 -3.82 4.63 19.89
N HIS A 98 -3.61 4.81 21.18
CA HIS A 98 -4.23 5.88 21.95
C HIS A 98 -3.17 6.90 22.39
N GLY A 99 -3.40 8.19 22.11
CA GLY A 99 -2.62 9.28 22.67
C GLY A 99 -1.25 9.53 22.06
N GLY A 100 -1.03 9.12 20.82
CA GLY A 100 0.16 9.42 20.06
C GLY A 100 1.23 8.32 20.13
N THR A 101 2.04 8.26 19.09
CA THR A 101 3.24 7.41 18.97
C THR A 101 4.50 8.22 19.30
N ALA A 102 5.66 7.60 19.35
CA ALA A 102 6.95 8.29 19.47
C ALA A 102 7.16 9.35 18.36
N PHE A 103 6.54 9.16 17.20
CA PHE A 103 6.56 10.12 16.08
C PHE A 103 5.57 11.27 16.23
N THR A 104 4.55 11.11 17.08
CA THR A 104 3.46 12.06 17.28
C THR A 104 3.40 12.61 18.70
N SER A 105 4.43 12.38 19.51
CA SER A 105 4.46 12.70 20.94
C SER A 105 4.16 14.16 21.27
N TRP A 106 4.34 15.07 20.34
CA TRP A 106 4.07 16.52 20.46
C TRP A 106 2.75 16.94 19.80
N ILE A 107 2.14 16.09 18.91
CA ILE A 107 0.83 16.35 18.31
C ILE A 107 -0.15 15.29 18.82
N LYS A 108 -0.85 15.59 19.91
CA LYS A 108 -1.82 14.66 20.50
C LYS A 108 -3.15 14.66 19.76
N VAL A 109 -3.56 15.80 19.22
CA VAL A 109 -4.86 15.95 18.54
C VAL A 109 -4.72 15.62 17.06
N GLY A 110 -5.52 14.67 16.55
CA GLY A 110 -5.55 14.26 15.14
C GLY A 110 -4.56 13.16 14.77
N HIS A 111 -3.75 12.67 15.71
CA HIS A 111 -2.82 11.56 15.50
C HIS A 111 -3.16 10.31 16.33
N GLU A 112 -4.35 10.27 16.88
CA GLU A 112 -4.93 9.06 17.43
C GLU A 112 -5.37 8.13 16.30
N HIS A 113 -5.35 6.84 16.56
CA HIS A 113 -5.73 5.84 15.58
C HIS A 113 -4.93 5.87 14.26
N VAL A 114 -3.66 6.27 14.33
CA VAL A 114 -2.70 6.05 13.23
C VAL A 114 -2.26 4.59 13.22
N THR A 115 -1.73 4.12 12.09
CA THR A 115 -1.17 2.77 11.98
C THR A 115 0.35 2.87 11.87
N PRO A 116 1.10 2.70 12.96
CA PRO A 116 2.55 2.52 12.90
C PRO A 116 2.84 1.17 12.25
N TYR A 117 3.79 1.15 11.33
CA TYR A 117 4.13 -0.06 10.60
C TYR A 117 5.62 -0.13 10.23
N GLU A 118 6.05 -1.33 9.91
CA GLU A 118 7.39 -1.64 9.46
C GLU A 118 7.38 -1.71 7.92
N PRO A 119 8.15 -0.84 7.21
CA PRO A 119 8.12 -0.77 5.75
C PRO A 119 8.51 -2.06 5.03
N GLU A 120 9.44 -2.85 5.58
CA GLU A 120 9.83 -4.13 4.99
C GLU A 120 8.69 -5.14 5.08
N GLY A 121 7.96 -5.14 6.20
CA GLY A 121 6.75 -5.96 6.37
C GLY A 121 5.66 -5.58 5.38
N LEU A 122 5.48 -4.28 5.11
CA LEU A 122 4.52 -3.82 4.10
C LEU A 122 4.87 -4.32 2.69
N LYS A 123 6.15 -4.32 2.30
CA LYS A 123 6.57 -4.86 1.00
C LYS A 123 6.13 -6.32 0.84
N LEU A 124 6.39 -7.15 1.86
CA LEU A 124 6.03 -8.57 1.84
C LEU A 124 4.52 -8.77 1.73
N VAL A 125 3.75 -8.06 2.53
CA VAL A 125 2.29 -8.20 2.55
C VAL A 125 1.68 -7.76 1.21
N VAL A 126 2.16 -6.66 0.63
CA VAL A 126 1.67 -6.16 -0.65
C VAL A 126 2.00 -7.12 -1.78
N ASP A 127 3.22 -7.65 -1.82
CA ASP A 127 3.67 -8.60 -2.84
C ASP A 127 2.82 -9.88 -2.82
N GLU A 128 2.54 -10.40 -1.62
CA GLU A 128 1.64 -11.53 -1.44
C GLU A 128 0.21 -11.24 -1.92
N MET A 129 -0.34 -10.09 -1.54
CA MET A 129 -1.71 -9.72 -1.93
C MET A 129 -1.85 -9.55 -3.44
N LEU A 130 -0.84 -8.98 -4.12
CA LEU A 130 -0.78 -8.88 -5.58
C LEU A 130 -0.71 -10.27 -6.22
N THR A 131 0.18 -11.13 -5.71
CA THR A 131 0.34 -12.52 -6.19
C THR A 131 -0.95 -13.33 -6.01
N GLU A 132 -1.58 -13.26 -4.84
CA GLU A 132 -2.85 -13.93 -4.56
C GLU A 132 -3.98 -13.46 -5.47
N ALA A 133 -3.98 -12.18 -5.84
CA ALA A 133 -4.97 -11.62 -6.77
C ALA A 133 -4.70 -11.99 -8.23
N GLY A 134 -3.49 -12.47 -8.57
CA GLY A 134 -3.10 -12.82 -9.93
C GLY A 134 -2.60 -11.64 -10.77
N VAL A 135 -2.03 -10.63 -10.12
CA VAL A 135 -1.40 -9.46 -10.77
C VAL A 135 0.00 -9.79 -11.23
#